data_7548c116c8246564b46a34110917a84e
#
_entry.id   7548c116c8246564b46a34110917a84e
#
_cell.length_a   1.000
_cell.length_b   1.000
_cell.length_c   1.000
_cell.angle_alpha   90.00
_cell.angle_beta   90.00
_cell.angle_gamma   90.00
#
_symmetry.space_group_name_H-M   'P 1'
#
loop_
_entity.id
_entity.type
_entity.pdbx_description
1 polymer ?
#
loop_
_entity_poly.entity_id
_entity_poly.type
_entity_poly.pdbx_seq_one_letter_code
_entity_poly.pdbx_strand_id
1 'polypeptide(L)'
;MTYKHQKDTQFPRITEGALEELRSRLGVKISRDPEPWCFEATRDNIRHYAHGIGDDNPLWCEPDYGVQTKYNSIIALPSFLFATSRIASGYVGGLPGIHAMWAGADWKWYQPVFRNDEITTESFLKDLIEHDTKFAGRAIQQIYHVDFFNQSGSHVAECDSWCFRTERDTAREEGTKYKNLQAQKGKVSVSYT
;
A
#
# COMPACT_ATOMS: atom_id res chain seq x y z
N MET A 1 -9.94 -36.47 -0.40
CA MET A 1 -8.75 -36.05 -1.16
C MET A 1 -7.77 -35.38 -0.20
N THR A 2 -6.68 -36.07 0.14
CA THR A 2 -5.66 -35.55 1.05
C THR A 2 -4.69 -34.74 0.22
N TYR A 3 -4.68 -33.42 0.40
CA TYR A 3 -3.64 -32.56 -0.21
C TYR A 3 -2.29 -32.95 0.38
N LYS A 4 -1.45 -33.63 -0.41
CA LYS A 4 -0.04 -33.80 -0.10
C LYS A 4 0.61 -32.42 -0.19
N HIS A 5 1.00 -31.84 0.95
CA HIS A 5 1.90 -30.69 0.97
C HIS A 5 3.19 -31.07 0.25
N GLN A 6 3.45 -30.42 -0.88
CA GLN A 6 4.73 -30.45 -1.55
C GLN A 6 5.78 -29.82 -0.59
N LYS A 7 6.65 -30.66 -0.03
CA LYS A 7 7.62 -30.30 1.02
C LYS A 7 8.89 -29.58 0.50
N ASP A 8 9.06 -29.38 -0.81
CA ASP A 8 10.33 -28.89 -1.39
C ASP A 8 10.15 -27.69 -2.33
N THR A 9 9.30 -26.74 -2.00
CA THR A 9 9.29 -25.47 -2.75
C THR A 9 10.31 -24.54 -2.10
N GLN A 10 11.52 -24.49 -2.64
CA GLN A 10 12.53 -23.51 -2.29
C GLN A 10 12.04 -22.12 -2.73
N PHE A 11 11.79 -21.23 -1.80
CA PHE A 11 11.36 -19.86 -2.13
C PHE A 11 12.57 -19.01 -2.54
N PRO A 12 12.36 -18.02 -3.44
CA PRO A 12 13.41 -17.08 -3.82
C PRO A 12 14.02 -16.35 -2.60
N ARG A 13 15.32 -16.10 -2.68
CA ARG A 13 16.10 -15.36 -1.70
C ARG A 13 16.42 -13.95 -2.22
N ILE A 14 16.64 -13.02 -1.30
CA ILE A 14 17.11 -11.67 -1.61
C ILE A 14 18.62 -11.76 -1.89
N THR A 15 19.00 -11.63 -3.15
CA THR A 15 20.40 -11.66 -3.58
C THR A 15 20.97 -10.24 -3.74
N GLU A 16 22.28 -10.09 -3.56
CA GLU A 16 22.94 -8.79 -3.76
C GLU A 16 22.79 -8.29 -5.20
N GLY A 17 22.89 -9.16 -6.20
CA GLY A 17 22.69 -8.78 -7.60
C GLY A 17 21.28 -8.23 -7.86
N ALA A 18 20.23 -8.84 -7.27
CA ALA A 18 18.86 -8.32 -7.39
C ALA A 18 18.69 -6.95 -6.69
N LEU A 19 19.37 -6.74 -5.56
CA LEU A 19 19.36 -5.45 -4.86
C LEU A 19 20.14 -4.37 -5.64
N GLU A 20 21.28 -4.71 -6.23
CA GLU A 20 22.03 -3.77 -7.06
C GLU A 20 21.24 -3.36 -8.30
N GLU A 21 20.58 -4.31 -8.98
CA GLU A 21 19.67 -4.00 -10.08
C GLU A 21 18.53 -3.07 -9.63
N LEU A 22 17.95 -3.34 -8.47
CA LEU A 22 16.88 -2.49 -7.94
C LEU A 22 17.40 -1.10 -7.53
N ARG A 23 18.60 -1.01 -6.92
CA ARG A 23 19.26 0.26 -6.57
C ARG A 23 19.56 1.11 -7.81
N SER A 24 19.87 0.50 -8.95
CA SER A 24 20.10 1.22 -10.20
C SER A 24 18.87 1.98 -10.70
N ARG A 25 17.69 1.68 -10.17
CA ARG A 25 16.41 2.32 -10.51
C ARG A 25 16.01 3.44 -9.54
N LEU A 26 16.83 3.72 -8.53
CA LEU A 26 16.57 4.82 -7.59
C LEU A 26 16.45 6.16 -8.32
N GLY A 27 15.40 6.92 -8.05
CA GLY A 27 15.12 8.20 -8.66
C GLY A 27 14.68 8.16 -10.14
N VAL A 28 14.63 6.98 -10.75
CA VAL A 28 14.19 6.84 -12.13
C VAL A 28 12.66 6.80 -12.17
N LYS A 29 12.06 7.73 -12.91
CA LYS A 29 10.60 7.78 -13.11
C LYS A 29 10.11 6.46 -13.71
N ILE A 30 9.08 5.90 -13.12
CA ILE A 30 8.43 4.70 -13.64
C ILE A 30 7.69 5.09 -14.93
N SER A 31 8.08 4.47 -16.04
CA SER A 31 7.55 4.80 -17.37
C SER A 31 6.11 4.33 -17.57
N ARG A 32 5.67 3.36 -16.79
CA ARG A 32 4.32 2.81 -16.84
C ARG A 32 3.91 2.32 -15.48
N ASP A 33 3.10 3.11 -14.78
CA ASP A 33 2.46 2.70 -13.54
C ASP A 33 1.45 1.56 -13.80
N PRO A 34 1.26 0.63 -12.86
CA PRO A 34 0.14 -0.29 -12.92
C PRO A 34 -1.18 0.48 -12.99
N GLU A 35 -2.08 0.03 -13.83
CA GLU A 35 -3.40 0.67 -14.00
C GLU A 35 -4.11 0.82 -12.65
N PRO A 36 -4.51 2.04 -12.26
CA PRO A 36 -5.20 2.30 -11.01
C PRO A 36 -6.63 1.74 -11.02
N TRP A 37 -7.28 1.70 -9.86
CA TRP A 37 -8.69 1.27 -9.78
C TRP A 37 -9.66 2.31 -10.33
N CYS A 38 -9.31 3.59 -10.27
CA CYS A 38 -10.04 4.67 -10.93
C CYS A 38 -9.10 5.82 -11.27
N PHE A 39 -9.45 6.56 -12.33
CA PHE A 39 -8.73 7.76 -12.78
C PHE A 39 -9.46 9.04 -12.41
N GLU A 40 -10.78 8.97 -12.23
CA GLU A 40 -11.64 10.11 -12.08
C GLU A 40 -12.40 10.08 -10.75
N ALA A 41 -12.42 11.23 -10.07
CA ALA A 41 -13.15 11.45 -8.84
C ALA A 41 -14.65 11.72 -9.13
N THR A 42 -15.32 10.80 -9.82
CA THR A 42 -16.76 10.93 -10.05
C THR A 42 -17.54 10.90 -8.74
N ARG A 43 -18.77 11.42 -8.73
CA ARG A 43 -19.65 11.31 -7.56
C ARG A 43 -19.76 9.88 -7.05
N ASP A 44 -19.91 8.91 -7.93
CA ASP A 44 -20.12 7.53 -7.52
C ASP A 44 -18.81 6.88 -7.03
N ASN A 45 -17.66 7.18 -7.66
CA ASN A 45 -16.36 6.69 -7.18
C ASN A 45 -16.05 7.22 -5.77
N ILE A 46 -16.26 8.52 -5.54
CA ILE A 46 -16.06 9.14 -4.22
C ILE A 46 -16.95 8.47 -3.18
N ARG A 47 -18.25 8.37 -3.45
CA ARG A 47 -19.24 7.80 -2.55
C ARG A 47 -18.99 6.31 -2.28
N HIS A 48 -18.72 5.52 -3.31
CA HIS A 48 -18.44 4.09 -3.14
C HIS A 48 -17.17 3.85 -2.34
N TYR A 49 -16.15 4.65 -2.57
CA TYR A 49 -14.92 4.57 -1.77
C TYR A 49 -15.19 4.90 -0.30
N ALA A 50 -15.91 6.01 -0.03
CA ALA A 50 -16.27 6.43 1.32
C ALA A 50 -17.07 5.34 2.06
N HIS A 51 -18.13 4.83 1.45
CA HIS A 51 -18.92 3.74 2.03
C HIS A 51 -18.13 2.46 2.19
N GLY A 52 -17.19 2.16 1.27
CA GLY A 52 -16.31 1.00 1.36
C GLY A 52 -15.41 0.98 2.59
N ILE A 53 -15.06 2.15 3.12
CA ILE A 53 -14.27 2.30 4.36
C ILE A 53 -15.13 2.65 5.58
N GLY A 54 -16.46 2.68 5.43
CA GLY A 54 -17.40 2.98 6.51
C GLY A 54 -17.55 4.46 6.85
N ASP A 55 -17.25 5.36 5.90
CA ASP A 55 -17.36 6.81 6.08
C ASP A 55 -18.55 7.34 5.29
N ASP A 56 -19.55 7.88 5.97
CA ASP A 56 -20.78 8.44 5.41
C ASP A 56 -20.87 9.97 5.55
N ASN A 57 -19.76 10.66 5.77
CA ASN A 57 -19.71 12.09 5.92
C ASN A 57 -20.33 12.79 4.70
N PRO A 58 -21.31 13.70 4.90
CA PRO A 58 -22.04 14.36 3.82
C PRO A 58 -21.14 15.21 2.91
N LEU A 59 -19.96 15.62 3.37
CA LEU A 59 -19.04 16.44 2.57
C LEU A 59 -18.60 15.72 1.26
N TRP A 60 -18.53 14.41 1.26
CA TRP A 60 -18.21 13.59 0.07
C TRP A 60 -19.34 12.68 -0.38
N CYS A 61 -20.38 12.48 0.43
CA CYS A 61 -21.48 11.62 0.05
C CYS A 61 -22.69 12.38 -0.52
N GLU A 62 -22.95 13.63 -0.08
CA GLU A 62 -24.16 14.37 -0.39
C GLU A 62 -23.91 15.67 -1.17
N PRO A 63 -24.27 15.72 -2.48
CA PRO A 63 -24.06 16.90 -3.31
C PRO A 63 -24.75 18.17 -2.77
N ASP A 64 -25.96 18.04 -2.22
CA ASP A 64 -26.74 19.19 -1.70
C ASP A 64 -26.06 19.80 -0.44
N TYR A 65 -25.37 18.98 0.33
CA TYR A 65 -24.51 19.46 1.42
C TYR A 65 -23.24 20.10 0.87
N GLY A 66 -22.58 19.45 -0.11
CA GLY A 66 -21.35 19.94 -0.71
C GLY A 66 -21.45 21.35 -1.27
N VAL A 67 -22.54 21.67 -1.97
CA VAL A 67 -22.76 23.02 -2.55
C VAL A 67 -22.97 24.11 -1.50
N GLN A 68 -23.32 23.76 -0.28
CA GLN A 68 -23.47 24.72 0.84
C GLN A 68 -22.16 24.99 1.57
N THR A 69 -21.10 24.28 1.22
CA THR A 69 -19.78 24.44 1.80
C THR A 69 -18.94 25.47 1.04
N LYS A 70 -17.81 25.89 1.61
CA LYS A 70 -16.82 26.74 0.93
C LYS A 70 -16.31 26.16 -0.39
N TYR A 71 -16.49 24.87 -0.61
CA TYR A 71 -16.01 24.15 -1.81
C TYR A 71 -17.03 24.24 -2.95
N ASN A 72 -18.28 24.58 -2.68
CA ASN A 72 -19.39 24.61 -3.63
C ASN A 72 -19.53 23.29 -4.44
N SER A 73 -19.09 22.19 -3.88
CA SER A 73 -19.12 20.84 -4.45
C SER A 73 -18.86 19.82 -3.36
N ILE A 74 -19.17 18.55 -3.65
CA ILE A 74 -18.52 17.46 -2.89
C ILE A 74 -17.03 17.41 -3.28
N ILE A 75 -16.21 17.00 -2.34
CA ILE A 75 -14.79 16.70 -2.55
C ILE A 75 -14.53 15.23 -2.24
N ALA A 76 -13.46 14.66 -2.77
CA ALA A 76 -13.02 13.35 -2.36
C ALA A 76 -12.38 13.41 -0.96
N LEU A 77 -12.61 12.38 -0.16
CA LEU A 77 -11.91 12.25 1.11
C LEU A 77 -10.40 12.04 0.87
N PRO A 78 -9.53 12.47 1.78
CA PRO A 78 -8.07 12.45 1.55
C PRO A 78 -7.50 11.11 1.15
N SER A 79 -8.02 10.00 1.70
CA SER A 79 -7.58 8.64 1.38
C SER A 79 -8.07 8.13 0.00
N PHE A 80 -8.95 8.83 -0.69
CA PHE A 80 -9.41 8.46 -2.03
C PHE A 80 -8.26 8.29 -3.03
N LEU A 81 -7.16 9.04 -2.85
CA LEU A 81 -5.98 8.95 -3.69
C LEU A 81 -5.31 7.56 -3.68
N PHE A 82 -5.56 6.73 -2.68
CA PHE A 82 -5.16 5.31 -2.74
C PHE A 82 -5.82 4.56 -3.91
N ALA A 83 -7.01 4.94 -4.31
CA ALA A 83 -7.69 4.32 -5.44
C ALA A 83 -7.14 4.78 -6.79
N THR A 84 -6.44 5.92 -6.85
CA THR A 84 -5.88 6.48 -8.07
C THR A 84 -4.40 6.11 -8.32
N SER A 85 -3.77 5.38 -7.40
CA SER A 85 -2.41 4.85 -7.58
C SER A 85 -2.24 3.48 -6.92
N ARG A 86 -1.89 2.48 -7.73
CA ARG A 86 -1.52 1.14 -7.24
C ARG A 86 -0.22 1.17 -6.45
N ILE A 87 0.71 2.07 -6.78
CA ILE A 87 1.99 2.22 -6.08
C ILE A 87 1.76 2.79 -4.69
N ALA A 88 0.98 3.86 -4.55
CA ALA A 88 0.62 4.41 -3.25
C ALA A 88 -0.08 3.39 -2.35
N SER A 89 -0.89 2.49 -2.93
CA SER A 89 -1.59 1.42 -2.22
C SER A 89 -0.79 0.12 -2.06
N GLY A 90 0.52 0.16 -2.28
CA GLY A 90 1.44 -0.90 -1.91
C GLY A 90 1.83 -1.88 -3.02
N TYR A 91 1.56 -1.56 -4.28
CA TYR A 91 2.15 -2.32 -5.38
C TYR A 91 3.66 -2.09 -5.42
N VAL A 92 4.43 -3.17 -5.49
CA VAL A 92 5.89 -3.11 -5.55
C VAL A 92 6.43 -4.08 -6.59
N GLY A 93 7.43 -3.63 -7.34
CA GLY A 93 8.17 -4.42 -8.32
C GLY A 93 9.60 -4.74 -7.88
N GLY A 94 10.38 -5.34 -8.78
CA GLY A 94 11.84 -5.43 -8.68
C GLY A 94 12.39 -6.64 -7.94
N LEU A 95 11.64 -7.31 -7.07
CA LEU A 95 12.07 -8.52 -6.35
C LEU A 95 11.04 -9.64 -6.54
N PRO A 96 11.03 -10.32 -7.69
CA PRO A 96 10.03 -11.33 -8.00
C PRO A 96 10.09 -12.52 -7.03
N GLY A 97 8.90 -12.95 -6.55
CA GLY A 97 8.77 -14.08 -5.62
C GLY A 97 9.14 -13.77 -4.15
N ILE A 98 9.74 -12.64 -3.87
CA ILE A 98 9.99 -12.18 -2.49
C ILE A 98 8.68 -11.62 -1.92
N HIS A 99 8.36 -12.02 -0.69
CA HIS A 99 7.16 -11.55 -0.01
C HIS A 99 7.19 -10.02 0.14
N ALA A 100 6.06 -9.37 -0.13
CA ALA A 100 5.87 -7.95 0.08
C ALA A 100 4.71 -7.72 1.03
N MET A 101 4.92 -6.89 2.03
CA MET A 101 3.89 -6.46 2.98
C MET A 101 3.89 -4.94 3.02
N TRP A 102 2.78 -4.34 2.60
CA TRP A 102 2.61 -2.89 2.75
C TRP A 102 2.60 -2.51 4.23
N ALA A 103 3.36 -1.50 4.59
CA ALA A 103 3.62 -1.17 5.99
C ALA A 103 3.30 0.29 6.35
N GLY A 104 3.09 1.13 5.36
CA GLY A 104 2.68 2.50 5.62
C GLY A 104 2.85 3.45 4.44
N ALA A 105 2.40 4.67 4.67
CA ALA A 105 2.58 5.77 3.75
C ALA A 105 2.56 7.11 4.50
N ASP A 106 3.45 8.00 4.13
CA ASP A 106 3.45 9.40 4.56
C ASP A 106 2.88 10.27 3.45
N TRP A 107 1.91 11.12 3.80
CA TRP A 107 1.16 11.92 2.86
C TRP A 107 1.30 13.41 3.13
N LYS A 108 1.34 14.20 2.04
CA LYS A 108 1.09 15.63 2.09
C LYS A 108 0.03 15.99 1.06
N TRP A 109 -1.01 16.71 1.50
CA TRP A 109 -2.07 17.22 0.65
C TRP A 109 -1.92 18.73 0.49
N TYR A 110 -1.98 19.19 -0.75
CA TYR A 110 -1.82 20.61 -1.09
C TYR A 110 -3.16 21.27 -1.39
N GLN A 111 -4.09 20.50 -1.94
CA GLN A 111 -5.43 20.96 -2.25
C GLN A 111 -6.44 19.79 -2.24
N PRO A 112 -7.76 20.09 -2.07
CA PRO A 112 -8.79 19.05 -2.21
C PRO A 112 -8.84 18.48 -3.62
N VAL A 113 -9.22 17.23 -3.72
CA VAL A 113 -9.67 16.61 -4.97
C VAL A 113 -11.15 16.90 -5.12
N PHE A 114 -11.54 17.63 -6.15
CA PHE A 114 -12.92 17.97 -6.42
C PHE A 114 -13.63 16.87 -7.24
N ARG A 115 -14.93 16.87 -7.17
CA ARG A 115 -15.74 16.04 -8.04
C ARG A 115 -15.38 16.29 -9.50
N ASN A 116 -15.21 15.20 -10.26
CA ASN A 116 -14.81 15.13 -11.66
C ASN A 116 -13.35 15.55 -11.92
N ASP A 117 -12.51 15.65 -10.90
CA ASP A 117 -11.07 15.73 -11.13
C ASP A 117 -10.57 14.40 -11.71
N GLU A 118 -9.78 14.50 -12.78
CA GLU A 118 -9.01 13.40 -13.34
C GLU A 118 -7.62 13.41 -12.72
N ILE A 119 -7.23 12.31 -12.07
CA ILE A 119 -5.97 12.21 -11.34
C ILE A 119 -4.94 11.44 -12.15
N THR A 120 -3.80 12.07 -12.38
CA THR A 120 -2.61 11.44 -12.95
C THR A 120 -1.51 11.37 -11.92
N THR A 121 -0.62 10.39 -12.05
CA THR A 121 0.47 10.18 -11.10
C THR A 121 1.83 10.14 -11.78
N GLU A 122 2.85 10.60 -11.07
CA GLU A 122 4.25 10.37 -11.38
C GLU A 122 4.89 9.65 -10.21
N SER A 123 5.65 8.59 -10.47
CA SER A 123 6.20 7.77 -9.40
C SER A 123 7.63 7.32 -9.71
N PHE A 124 8.40 7.11 -8.65
CA PHE A 124 9.74 6.54 -8.72
C PHE A 124 10.09 5.78 -7.44
N LEU A 125 11.04 4.87 -7.54
CA LEU A 125 11.64 4.22 -6.37
C LEU A 125 12.52 5.25 -5.65
N LYS A 126 12.13 5.63 -4.43
CA LYS A 126 12.79 6.68 -3.65
C LYS A 126 13.98 6.15 -2.86
N ASP A 127 13.80 5.01 -2.18
CA ASP A 127 14.82 4.47 -1.31
C ASP A 127 14.68 2.96 -1.08
N LEU A 128 15.78 2.34 -0.66
CA LEU A 128 15.89 0.94 -0.27
C LEU A 128 16.71 0.86 1.03
N ILE A 129 16.03 0.63 2.15
CA ILE A 129 16.66 0.55 3.46
C ILE A 129 16.68 -0.90 3.92
N GLU A 130 17.87 -1.36 4.27
CA GLU A 130 18.05 -2.71 4.81
C GLU A 130 17.86 -2.72 6.32
N HIS A 131 17.09 -3.68 6.80
CA HIS A 131 16.83 -3.90 8.21
C HIS A 131 17.18 -5.32 8.59
N ASP A 132 17.78 -5.47 9.76
CA ASP A 132 17.95 -6.77 10.41
C ASP A 132 16.87 -6.94 11.47
N THR A 133 15.93 -7.86 11.23
CA THR A 133 14.74 -8.03 12.05
C THR A 133 14.75 -9.37 12.79
N LYS A 134 14.26 -9.38 14.03
CA LYS A 134 14.17 -10.60 14.84
C LYS A 134 13.19 -11.63 14.28
N PHE A 135 12.16 -11.17 13.55
CA PHE A 135 11.09 -12.03 13.06
C PHE A 135 11.36 -12.61 11.68
N ALA A 136 11.90 -11.80 10.76
CA ALA A 136 12.06 -12.18 9.35
C ALA A 136 13.53 -12.19 8.89
N GLY A 137 14.49 -11.99 9.81
CA GLY A 137 15.89 -11.81 9.46
C GLY A 137 16.09 -10.55 8.62
N ARG A 138 16.80 -10.70 7.51
CA ARG A 138 17.01 -9.62 6.54
C ARG A 138 15.69 -9.17 5.93
N ALA A 139 15.39 -7.89 6.01
CA ALA A 139 14.23 -7.27 5.39
C ALA A 139 14.63 -6.00 4.65
N ILE A 140 14.04 -5.76 3.49
CA ILE A 140 14.26 -4.54 2.70
C ILE A 140 13.01 -3.69 2.75
N GLN A 141 13.13 -2.48 3.31
CA GLN A 141 12.10 -1.46 3.21
C GLN A 141 12.25 -0.79 1.85
N GLN A 142 11.28 -1.00 0.98
CA GLN A 142 11.24 -0.47 -0.36
C GLN A 142 10.25 0.68 -0.40
N ILE A 143 10.76 1.91 -0.61
CA ILE A 143 10.00 3.17 -0.52
C ILE A 143 9.81 3.72 -1.92
N TYR A 144 8.57 3.98 -2.30
CA TYR A 144 8.21 4.68 -3.52
C TYR A 144 7.67 6.07 -3.20
N HIS A 145 8.05 7.03 -4.02
CA HIS A 145 7.44 8.36 -4.06
C HIS A 145 6.41 8.43 -5.16
N VAL A 146 5.28 9.09 -4.89
CA VAL A 146 4.20 9.29 -5.84
C VAL A 146 3.71 10.73 -5.73
N ASP A 147 3.77 11.47 -6.83
CA ASP A 147 3.13 12.77 -6.99
C ASP A 147 1.78 12.60 -7.68
N PHE A 148 0.79 13.39 -7.26
CA PHE A 148 -0.58 13.37 -7.80
C PHE A 148 -0.91 14.72 -8.39
N PHE A 149 -1.41 14.72 -9.61
CA PHE A 149 -1.82 15.92 -10.35
C PHE A 149 -3.25 15.77 -10.85
N ASN A 150 -3.99 16.89 -10.87
CA ASN A 150 -5.29 16.93 -11.53
C ASN A 150 -5.14 17.22 -13.02
N GLN A 151 -6.26 17.25 -13.76
CA GLN A 151 -6.30 17.49 -15.22
C GLN A 151 -5.76 18.86 -15.64
N SER A 152 -5.65 19.83 -14.72
CA SER A 152 -5.03 21.14 -15.00
C SER A 152 -3.51 21.15 -14.76
N GLY A 153 -2.93 20.00 -14.35
CA GLY A 153 -1.52 19.88 -13.97
C GLY A 153 -1.21 20.46 -12.59
N SER A 154 -2.23 20.77 -11.78
CA SER A 154 -2.01 21.26 -10.42
C SER A 154 -1.62 20.11 -9.50
N HIS A 155 -0.57 20.30 -8.70
CA HIS A 155 -0.12 19.33 -7.72
C HIS A 155 -1.12 19.22 -6.57
N VAL A 156 -1.74 18.05 -6.44
CA VAL A 156 -2.82 17.78 -5.47
C VAL A 156 -2.26 17.26 -4.16
N ALA A 157 -1.36 16.28 -4.26
CA ALA A 157 -0.75 15.62 -3.11
C ALA A 157 0.56 14.94 -3.50
N GLU A 158 1.33 14.56 -2.50
CA GLU A 158 2.45 13.62 -2.62
C GLU A 158 2.36 12.53 -1.56
N CYS A 159 2.96 11.39 -1.86
CA CYS A 159 2.97 10.24 -0.96
C CYS A 159 4.30 9.49 -1.04
N ASP A 160 4.89 9.20 0.12
CA ASP A 160 5.92 8.17 0.26
C ASP A 160 5.25 6.90 0.77
N SER A 161 5.17 5.87 -0.05
CA SER A 161 4.55 4.58 0.31
C SER A 161 5.60 3.49 0.37
N TRP A 162 5.55 2.62 1.38
CA TRP A 162 6.56 1.57 1.55
C TRP A 162 6.03 0.20 1.89
N CYS A 163 6.77 -0.78 1.40
CA CYS A 163 6.60 -2.19 1.74
C CYS A 163 7.86 -2.75 2.37
N PHE A 164 7.71 -3.71 3.27
CA PHE A 164 8.80 -4.59 3.67
C PHE A 164 8.84 -5.82 2.78
N ARG A 165 10.04 -6.10 2.25
CA ARG A 165 10.34 -7.30 1.45
C ARG A 165 11.07 -8.29 2.34
N THR A 166 10.52 -9.50 2.49
CA THR A 166 11.07 -10.53 3.38
C THR A 166 11.11 -11.90 2.71
N GLU A 167 12.03 -12.74 3.15
CA GLU A 167 12.14 -14.11 2.69
C GLU A 167 11.12 -15.01 3.40
N ARG A 168 10.36 -15.77 2.65
CA ARG A 168 9.26 -16.60 3.19
C ARG A 168 9.71 -17.71 4.11
N ASP A 169 10.88 -18.31 3.85
CA ASP A 169 11.39 -19.42 4.64
C ASP A 169 11.73 -18.96 6.05
N THR A 170 12.44 -17.83 6.19
CA THR A 170 12.80 -17.26 7.50
C THR A 170 11.57 -16.95 8.35
N ALA A 171 10.56 -16.32 7.76
CA ALA A 171 9.31 -16.01 8.46
C ALA A 171 8.54 -17.28 8.89
N ARG A 172 8.64 -18.37 8.15
CA ARG A 172 8.03 -19.68 8.52
C ARG A 172 8.76 -20.34 9.68
N GLU A 173 10.09 -20.35 9.66
CA GLU A 173 10.90 -20.93 10.71
C GLU A 173 10.66 -20.20 12.05
N GLU A 174 10.65 -18.88 12.05
CA GLU A 174 10.32 -18.06 13.22
C GLU A 174 8.87 -18.24 13.67
N GLY A 175 7.91 -18.28 12.75
CA GLY A 175 6.50 -18.55 13.06
C GLY A 175 6.28 -19.91 13.72
N THR A 176 7.10 -20.91 13.41
CA THR A 176 7.08 -22.22 14.07
C THR A 176 7.57 -22.13 15.52
N LYS A 177 8.57 -21.30 15.80
CA LYS A 177 9.04 -21.04 17.18
C LYS A 177 7.93 -20.41 18.04
N TYR A 178 7.14 -19.46 17.50
CA TYR A 178 6.02 -18.86 18.24
C TYR A 178 4.90 -19.85 18.55
N LYS A 179 4.58 -20.77 17.65
CA LYS A 179 3.59 -21.84 17.92
C LYS A 179 4.07 -22.75 19.04
N ASN A 180 5.34 -23.09 19.07
CA ASN A 180 5.92 -23.91 20.14
C ASN A 180 5.93 -23.19 21.49
N LEU A 181 6.18 -21.87 21.51
CA LEU A 181 6.11 -21.05 22.73
C LEU A 181 4.69 -20.92 23.28
N GLN A 182 3.67 -20.81 22.41
CA GLN A 182 2.27 -20.79 22.83
C GLN A 182 1.80 -22.17 23.35
N ALA A 183 2.27 -23.24 22.75
CA ALA A 183 1.99 -24.60 23.23
C ALA A 183 2.61 -24.87 24.61
N GLN A 184 3.74 -24.24 24.94
CA GLN A 184 4.40 -24.34 26.25
C GLN A 184 3.76 -23.45 27.34
N LYS A 185 3.05 -22.37 26.96
CA LYS A 185 2.41 -21.43 27.90
C LYS A 185 1.06 -21.88 28.43
N GLY A 186 0.71 -23.16 28.29
CA GLY A 186 -0.38 -23.80 29.02
C GLY A 186 -1.77 -23.26 28.63
N LYS A 187 -2.71 -24.14 28.45
CA LYS A 187 -4.12 -23.87 28.28
C LYS A 187 -4.64 -23.00 29.43
N VAL A 188 -4.84 -21.72 29.18
CA VAL A 188 -5.70 -20.91 30.04
C VAL A 188 -7.14 -21.29 29.68
N SER A 189 -7.78 -22.14 30.51
CA SER A 189 -9.18 -22.40 30.41
C SER A 189 -9.94 -21.18 30.96
N VAL A 190 -10.57 -20.43 30.07
CA VAL A 190 -11.54 -19.40 30.48
C VAL A 190 -12.85 -20.11 30.69
N SER A 191 -13.29 -20.28 31.94
CA SER A 191 -14.63 -20.69 32.26
C SER A 191 -15.55 -19.46 32.25
N TYR A 192 -16.50 -19.44 31.33
CA TYR A 192 -17.59 -18.48 31.40
C TYR A 192 -18.62 -19.01 32.42
N THR A 193 -18.79 -18.32 33.53
CA THR A 193 -19.93 -18.44 34.44
C THR A 193 -20.93 -17.34 34.11
#